data_ae29893329847d63bd66e9a4ffb17530
#
_entry.id   ae29893329847d63bd66e9a4ffb17530
#
_cell.length_a   1.000
_cell.length_b   1.000
_cell.length_c   1.000
_cell.angle_alpha   90.00
_cell.angle_beta   90.00
_cell.angle_gamma   90.00
#
_symmetry.space_group_name_H-M   'P 1'
#
loop_
_entity.id
_entity.type
_entity.pdbx_description
1 polymer ?
#
loop_
_entity_poly.entity_id
_entity_poly.type
_entity_poly.pdbx_seq_one_letter_code
_entity_poly.pdbx_strand_id
1 'polypeptide(L)'
;LVGSEMCIRDSCYTYQGQQGKEQFDLEPEDEVFLCNWAKENYGTEFIFVTNFPSSKPPFYAMNDKEDPRTACKFDLLFRGLEITTGGQRIHDYNEQLEKMKAQGLDPEDFKSYLESHKYGLPPHGGLGIGLERLVMKLLGQANVRQASMFPRDMNRLLP
;
A
#
# COMPACT_ATOMS: atom_id res chain seq x y z
N LEU A 1 -17.87 8.28 -4.72
CA LEU A 1 -17.12 7.75 -3.57
C LEU A 1 -16.76 8.92 -2.67
N VAL A 2 -17.60 9.20 -1.69
CA VAL A 2 -17.37 10.29 -0.74
C VAL A 2 -16.69 9.70 0.49
N GLY A 3 -15.37 9.97 0.63
CA GLY A 3 -14.77 10.27 1.91
C GLY A 3 -14.67 9.17 2.96
N SER A 4 -14.11 7.99 2.63
CA SER A 4 -13.53 7.13 3.66
C SER A 4 -11.99 7.10 3.49
N GLU A 5 -11.38 8.26 3.46
CA GLU A 5 -9.93 8.39 3.56
C GLU A 5 -9.54 8.49 5.02
N MET A 6 -8.69 7.59 5.47
CA MET A 6 -8.16 7.60 6.81
C MET A 6 -6.64 7.73 6.76
N CYS A 7 -6.12 8.74 7.45
CA CYS A 7 -4.68 8.91 7.61
C CYS A 7 -4.17 7.92 8.66
N ILE A 8 -3.24 7.03 8.29
CA ILE A 8 -2.65 6.07 9.23
C ILE A 8 -2.07 6.77 10.45
N ARG A 9 -1.43 7.92 10.27
CA ARG A 9 -0.85 8.69 11.37
C ARG A 9 -1.86 9.03 12.45
N ASP A 10 -3.08 9.41 12.07
CA ASP A 10 -4.12 9.84 13.00
C ASP A 10 -4.91 8.66 13.56
N SER A 11 -5.03 7.59 12.80
CA SER A 11 -5.79 6.38 13.19
C SER A 11 -5.06 5.49 14.18
N CYS A 12 -3.75 5.28 13.97
CA CYS A 12 -2.94 4.48 14.88
C CYS A 12 -2.84 5.09 16.27
N TYR A 13 -2.87 6.44 16.37
CA TYR A 13 -2.91 7.12 17.66
C TYR A 13 -4.22 6.94 18.41
N THR A 14 -5.32 6.82 17.69
CA THR A 14 -6.67 6.72 18.30
C THR A 14 -7.02 5.29 18.68
N TYR A 15 -6.58 4.32 17.89
CA TYR A 15 -6.99 2.92 18.03
C TYR A 15 -6.30 2.17 19.16
N GLN A 16 -5.00 2.36 19.37
CA GLN A 16 -4.26 1.44 20.25
C GLN A 16 -4.15 1.85 21.70
N GLY A 17 -4.49 3.08 22.10
CA GLY A 17 -4.31 3.51 23.49
C GLY A 17 -2.89 3.27 24.04
N GLN A 18 -1.98 2.76 23.23
CA GLN A 18 -0.60 2.46 23.55
C GLN A 18 0.27 3.64 23.16
N GLN A 19 0.49 4.53 24.10
CA GLN A 19 1.52 5.52 23.99
C GLN A 19 2.88 4.84 23.75
N GLY A 20 3.51 5.12 22.61
CA GLY A 20 4.94 4.91 22.45
C GLY A 20 5.44 3.84 21.49
N LYS A 21 4.60 3.19 20.71
CA LYS A 21 5.10 2.41 19.55
C LYS A 21 4.76 3.15 18.27
N GLU A 22 5.78 3.63 17.56
CA GLU A 22 5.64 4.08 16.18
C GLU A 22 5.26 2.85 15.34
N GLN A 23 3.97 2.72 15.04
CA GLN A 23 3.47 1.69 14.14
C GLN A 23 3.56 2.26 12.73
N PHE A 24 4.41 1.66 11.92
CA PHE A 24 4.69 2.15 10.56
C PHE A 24 3.89 1.44 9.48
N ASP A 25 3.10 0.44 9.85
CA ASP A 25 2.32 -0.38 8.91
C ASP A 25 1.06 -0.94 9.58
N LEU A 26 0.08 -1.35 8.79
CA LEU A 26 -1.12 -2.01 9.29
C LEU A 26 -0.85 -3.49 9.54
N GLU A 27 -1.23 -3.94 10.72
CA GLU A 27 -1.31 -5.36 11.01
C GLU A 27 -2.67 -5.92 10.52
N PRO A 28 -2.80 -7.23 10.28
CA PRO A 28 -4.07 -7.82 9.81
C PRO A 28 -5.28 -7.50 10.68
N GLU A 29 -5.07 -7.32 11.97
CA GLU A 29 -6.12 -6.95 12.93
C GLU A 29 -6.61 -5.52 12.73
N ASP A 30 -5.70 -4.61 12.36
CA ASP A 30 -6.02 -3.21 12.05
C ASP A 30 -6.85 -3.12 10.75
N GLU A 31 -6.53 -3.92 9.74
CA GLU A 31 -7.30 -4.00 8.49
C GLU A 31 -8.75 -4.43 8.75
N VAL A 32 -8.95 -5.45 9.59
CA VAL A 32 -10.27 -5.92 10.00
C VAL A 32 -11.02 -4.84 10.78
N PHE A 33 -10.36 -4.20 11.71
CA PHE A 33 -10.96 -3.12 12.51
C PHE A 33 -11.42 -1.96 11.63
N LEU A 34 -10.57 -1.48 10.74
CA LEU A 34 -10.86 -0.35 9.84
C LEU A 34 -12.04 -0.66 8.91
N CYS A 35 -12.10 -1.87 8.36
CA CYS A 35 -13.23 -2.29 7.53
C CYS A 35 -14.54 -2.37 8.31
N ASN A 36 -14.53 -2.89 9.54
CA ASN A 36 -15.69 -2.93 10.39
C ASN A 36 -16.16 -1.52 10.77
N TRP A 37 -15.23 -0.67 11.16
CA TRP A 37 -15.51 0.73 11.45
C TRP A 37 -16.12 1.48 10.25
N ALA A 38 -15.59 1.28 9.04
CA ALA A 38 -16.14 1.87 7.83
C ALA A 38 -17.57 1.37 7.55
N LYS A 39 -17.82 0.09 7.77
CA LYS A 39 -19.15 -0.50 7.60
C LYS A 39 -20.16 0.04 8.61
N GLU A 40 -19.79 0.17 9.87
CA GLU A 40 -20.66 0.67 10.94
C GLU A 40 -20.98 2.17 10.78
N ASN A 41 -20.00 2.99 10.41
CA ASN A 41 -20.16 4.43 10.37
C ASN A 41 -20.62 4.98 9.00
N TYR A 42 -20.28 4.30 7.90
CA TYR A 42 -20.56 4.78 6.53
C TYR A 42 -21.33 3.77 5.67
N GLY A 43 -21.60 2.57 6.14
CA GLY A 43 -22.28 1.52 5.38
C GLY A 43 -21.48 0.98 4.20
N THR A 44 -20.16 1.22 4.15
CA THR A 44 -19.26 0.76 3.10
C THR A 44 -18.40 -0.39 3.56
N GLU A 45 -18.14 -1.34 2.68
CA GLU A 45 -17.21 -2.44 2.92
C GLU A 45 -15.78 -2.14 2.41
N PHE A 46 -15.57 -0.94 1.84
CA PHE A 46 -14.28 -0.48 1.33
C PHE A 46 -13.78 0.71 2.13
N ILE A 47 -12.47 0.75 2.35
CA ILE A 47 -11.81 1.91 2.94
C ILE A 47 -10.43 2.12 2.33
N PHE A 48 -10.11 3.37 1.96
CA PHE A 48 -8.77 3.78 1.59
C PHE A 48 -7.98 4.19 2.83
N VAL A 49 -6.75 3.71 2.90
CA VAL A 49 -5.76 4.16 3.88
C VAL A 49 -4.67 4.90 3.13
N THR A 50 -4.35 6.12 3.58
CA THR A 50 -3.42 7.02 2.89
C THR A 50 -2.38 7.57 3.87
N ASN A 51 -1.47 8.40 3.38
CA ASN A 51 -0.48 9.11 4.18
C ASN A 51 0.44 8.20 5.01
N PHE A 52 0.93 7.14 4.38
CA PHE A 52 1.94 6.27 4.99
C PHE A 52 3.23 7.04 5.31
N PRO A 53 3.92 6.74 6.42
CA PRO A 53 5.20 7.38 6.74
C PRO A 53 6.21 7.19 5.61
N SER A 54 6.90 8.25 5.21
CA SER A 54 7.80 8.26 4.04
C SER A 54 9.01 7.31 4.14
N SER A 55 9.32 6.80 5.33
CA SER A 55 10.40 5.83 5.58
C SER A 55 10.08 4.39 5.15
N LYS A 56 8.79 4.04 5.01
CA LYS A 56 8.33 2.67 4.74
C LYS A 56 8.13 2.32 3.26
N PRO A 57 7.59 3.21 2.41
CA PRO A 57 7.28 2.86 1.04
C PRO A 57 8.51 2.53 0.21
N PRO A 58 8.33 1.75 -0.87
CA PRO A 58 9.42 1.44 -1.79
C PRO A 58 10.10 2.69 -2.34
N PHE A 59 11.35 2.54 -2.75
CA PHE A 59 12.20 3.63 -3.25
C PHE A 59 11.60 4.46 -4.39
N TYR A 60 10.63 3.92 -5.10
CA TYR A 60 9.95 4.60 -6.22
C TYR A 60 8.72 5.43 -5.79
N ALA A 61 8.25 5.31 -4.57
CA ALA A 61 7.08 6.05 -4.10
C ALA A 61 7.44 7.52 -3.84
N MET A 62 6.62 8.45 -4.36
CA MET A 62 6.81 9.88 -4.15
C MET A 62 6.42 10.25 -2.72
N ASN A 63 7.20 11.14 -2.10
CA ASN A 63 6.79 11.78 -0.85
C ASN A 63 5.77 12.87 -1.14
N ASP A 64 4.88 13.12 -0.17
CA ASP A 64 3.97 14.26 -0.25
C ASP A 64 4.76 15.56 -0.23
N LYS A 65 4.39 16.51 -1.08
CA LYS A 65 5.08 17.81 -1.19
C LYS A 65 4.70 18.77 -0.07
N GLU A 66 3.51 18.63 0.48
CA GLU A 66 3.02 19.46 1.59
C GLU A 66 3.47 18.90 2.94
N ASP A 67 3.50 17.57 3.09
CA ASP A 67 4.06 16.91 4.27
C ASP A 67 5.08 15.81 3.85
N PRO A 68 6.37 16.17 3.68
CA PRO A 68 7.41 15.23 3.26
C PRO A 68 7.65 14.04 4.20
N ARG A 69 7.05 14.06 5.40
CA ARG A 69 7.08 12.92 6.33
C ARG A 69 6.17 11.79 5.89
N THR A 70 5.26 12.06 4.96
CA THR A 70 4.33 11.09 4.40
C THR A 70 4.63 10.82 2.93
N ALA A 71 4.15 9.70 2.43
CA ALA A 71 4.25 9.31 1.03
C ALA A 71 2.88 9.34 0.36
N CYS A 72 2.86 9.67 -0.93
CA CYS A 72 1.69 9.60 -1.79
C CYS A 72 1.33 8.13 -2.11
N LYS A 73 1.19 7.32 -1.07
CA LYS A 73 0.80 5.91 -1.13
C LYS A 73 -0.63 5.74 -0.60
N PHE A 74 -1.34 4.78 -1.14
CA PHE A 74 -2.61 4.33 -0.60
C PHE A 74 -2.70 2.81 -0.61
N ASP A 75 -3.47 2.27 0.32
CA ASP A 75 -3.94 0.90 0.30
C ASP A 75 -5.48 0.90 0.30
N LEU A 76 -6.09 0.01 -0.47
CA LEU A 76 -7.53 -0.21 -0.47
C LEU A 76 -7.82 -1.51 0.27
N LEU A 77 -8.54 -1.39 1.37
CA LEU A 77 -9.00 -2.52 2.16
C LEU A 77 -10.44 -2.87 1.77
N PHE A 78 -10.74 -4.16 1.74
CA PHE A 78 -12.07 -4.70 1.48
C PHE A 78 -12.35 -5.89 2.39
N ARG A 79 -13.41 -5.79 3.20
CA ARG A 79 -13.84 -6.83 4.14
C ARG A 79 -12.71 -7.38 4.99
N GLY A 80 -11.88 -6.48 5.56
CA GLY A 80 -10.79 -6.83 6.46
C GLY A 80 -9.55 -7.38 5.78
N LEU A 81 -9.28 -6.98 4.53
CA LEU A 81 -8.07 -7.39 3.81
C LEU A 81 -7.65 -6.32 2.81
N GLU A 82 -6.34 -6.02 2.75
CA GLU A 82 -5.76 -5.24 1.66
C GLU A 82 -5.92 -5.99 0.33
N ILE A 83 -6.62 -5.37 -0.61
CA ILE A 83 -6.82 -5.90 -1.98
C ILE A 83 -6.03 -5.14 -3.03
N THR A 84 -5.66 -3.90 -2.75
CA THR A 84 -4.91 -3.05 -3.68
C THR A 84 -3.95 -2.19 -2.91
N THR A 85 -2.74 -2.07 -3.41
CA THR A 85 -1.77 -1.06 -2.98
C THR A 85 -1.33 -0.24 -4.19
N GLY A 86 -1.11 1.05 -4.00
CA GLY A 86 -0.72 1.95 -5.07
C GLY A 86 -0.21 3.28 -4.58
N GLY A 87 0.13 4.15 -5.52
CA GLY A 87 0.56 5.50 -5.21
C GLY A 87 1.14 6.25 -6.39
N GLN A 88 1.47 7.50 -6.15
CA GLN A 88 2.23 8.31 -7.08
C GLN A 88 3.70 7.90 -7.02
N ARG A 89 4.33 7.83 -8.18
CA ARG A 89 5.74 7.46 -8.29
C ARG A 89 6.60 8.70 -8.53
N ILE A 90 7.84 8.63 -8.08
CA ILE A 90 8.86 9.63 -8.41
C ILE A 90 9.10 9.58 -9.92
N HIS A 91 9.15 10.74 -10.57
CA HIS A 91 9.42 10.88 -11.99
C HIS A 91 10.65 11.74 -12.27
N ASP A 92 11.09 12.56 -11.31
CA ASP A 92 12.34 13.29 -11.41
C ASP A 92 13.55 12.39 -11.13
N TYR A 93 14.59 12.50 -11.96
CA TYR A 93 15.78 11.66 -11.87
C TYR A 93 16.58 11.92 -10.59
N ASN A 94 16.75 13.18 -10.21
CA ASN A 94 17.55 13.53 -9.05
C ASN A 94 16.83 13.14 -7.75
N GLU A 95 15.52 13.41 -7.66
CA GLU A 95 14.70 12.98 -6.53
C GLU A 95 14.73 11.45 -6.35
N GLN A 96 14.68 10.70 -7.47
CA GLN A 96 14.78 9.25 -7.43
C GLN A 96 16.14 8.77 -6.92
N LEU A 97 17.23 9.38 -7.36
CA LEU A 97 18.58 9.05 -6.88
C LEU A 97 18.75 9.34 -5.38
N GLU A 98 18.26 10.48 -4.92
CA GLU A 98 18.35 10.87 -3.51
C GLU A 98 17.61 9.88 -2.63
N LYS A 99 16.39 9.51 -3.02
CA LYS A 99 15.59 8.54 -2.26
C LYS A 99 16.21 7.15 -2.22
N MET A 100 16.77 6.67 -3.35
CA MET A 100 17.49 5.39 -3.38
C MET A 100 18.69 5.39 -2.43
N LYS A 101 19.51 6.44 -2.48
CA LYS A 101 20.66 6.58 -1.58
C LYS A 101 20.25 6.66 -0.11
N ALA A 102 19.17 7.39 0.19
CA ALA A 102 18.64 7.49 1.55
C ALA A 102 18.16 6.14 2.10
N GLN A 103 17.73 5.23 1.23
CA GLN A 103 17.34 3.86 1.59
C GLN A 103 18.51 2.85 1.51
N GLY A 104 19.73 3.30 1.25
CA GLY A 104 20.92 2.46 1.20
C GLY A 104 21.03 1.59 -0.05
N LEU A 105 20.30 1.94 -1.13
CA LEU A 105 20.36 1.24 -2.42
C LEU A 105 21.47 1.82 -3.29
N ASP A 106 22.19 0.94 -4.00
CA ASP A 106 23.17 1.38 -5.00
C ASP A 106 22.45 1.71 -6.33
N PRO A 107 22.51 2.96 -6.82
CA PRO A 107 21.90 3.34 -8.09
C PRO A 107 22.44 2.55 -9.31
N GLU A 108 23.66 2.03 -9.25
CA GLU A 108 24.23 1.25 -10.36
C GLU A 108 23.47 -0.08 -10.58
N ASP A 109 22.95 -0.71 -9.53
CA ASP A 109 22.13 -1.92 -9.60
C ASP A 109 20.78 -1.66 -10.31
N PHE A 110 20.34 -0.38 -10.35
CA PHE A 110 19.07 0.05 -10.90
C PHE A 110 19.22 0.89 -12.18
N LYS A 111 20.35 0.80 -12.87
CA LYS A 111 20.69 1.63 -14.01
C LYS A 111 19.62 1.62 -15.11
N SER A 112 19.10 0.46 -15.49
CA SER A 112 18.06 0.33 -16.50
C SER A 112 16.74 0.99 -16.09
N TYR A 113 16.39 0.93 -14.80
CA TYR A 113 15.24 1.62 -14.25
C TYR A 113 15.42 3.13 -14.27
N LEU A 114 16.59 3.63 -13.85
CA LEU A 114 16.93 5.05 -13.81
C LEU A 114 17.06 5.67 -15.20
N GLU A 115 17.33 4.87 -16.21
CA GLU A 115 17.48 5.36 -17.59
C GLU A 115 16.18 6.01 -18.10
N SER A 116 15.02 5.46 -17.76
CA SER A 116 13.73 6.06 -18.12
C SER A 116 13.53 7.46 -17.52
N HIS A 117 14.02 7.69 -16.31
CA HIS A 117 13.97 8.99 -15.64
C HIS A 117 14.86 10.02 -16.34
N LYS A 118 16.04 9.61 -16.83
CA LYS A 118 16.95 10.49 -17.57
C LYS A 118 16.35 11.01 -18.87
N TYR A 119 15.50 10.22 -19.51
CA TYR A 119 14.85 10.60 -20.78
C TYR A 119 13.53 11.35 -20.59
N GLY A 120 13.18 11.74 -19.35
CA GLY A 120 12.02 12.59 -19.09
C GLY A 120 10.75 11.78 -18.85
N LEU A 121 10.78 10.91 -17.85
CA LEU A 121 9.59 10.18 -17.40
C LEU A 121 8.50 11.17 -16.95
N PRO A 122 7.27 11.09 -17.47
CA PRO A 122 6.19 11.99 -17.06
C PRO A 122 5.70 11.64 -15.65
N PRO A 123 5.02 12.58 -14.97
CA PRO A 123 4.30 12.27 -13.73
C PRO A 123 3.38 11.07 -13.93
N HIS A 124 3.51 10.07 -13.06
CA HIS A 124 2.74 8.83 -13.16
C HIS A 124 2.48 8.23 -11.80
N GLY A 125 1.53 7.33 -11.74
CA GLY A 125 1.24 6.49 -10.61
C GLY A 125 1.09 5.04 -11.06
N GLY A 126 0.94 4.18 -10.09
CA GLY A 126 0.68 2.76 -10.35
C GLY A 126 0.00 2.12 -9.17
N LEU A 127 -0.69 1.03 -9.44
CA LEU A 127 -1.32 0.21 -8.43
C LEU A 127 -1.21 -1.28 -8.78
N GLY A 128 -1.20 -2.12 -7.75
CA GLY A 128 -1.28 -3.56 -7.86
C GLY A 128 -2.57 -4.05 -7.22
N ILE A 129 -3.36 -4.84 -7.96
CA ILE A 129 -4.59 -5.45 -7.45
C ILE A 129 -4.34 -6.93 -7.22
N GLY A 130 -4.57 -7.41 -5.99
CA GLY A 130 -4.57 -8.83 -5.66
C GLY A 130 -5.86 -9.48 -6.16
N LEU A 131 -5.87 -9.98 -7.40
CA LEU A 131 -7.07 -10.55 -8.02
C LEU A 131 -7.68 -11.66 -7.18
N GLU A 132 -6.85 -12.58 -6.70
CA GLU A 132 -7.30 -13.70 -5.88
C GLU A 132 -7.85 -13.24 -4.52
N ARG A 133 -7.24 -12.20 -3.93
CA ARG A 133 -7.74 -11.59 -2.68
C ARG A 133 -9.11 -10.97 -2.89
N LEU A 134 -9.28 -10.21 -3.97
CA LEU A 134 -10.55 -9.59 -4.33
C LEU A 134 -11.64 -10.64 -4.57
N VAL A 135 -11.36 -11.64 -5.40
CA VAL A 135 -12.31 -12.74 -5.70
C VAL A 135 -12.66 -13.51 -4.45
N MET A 136 -11.68 -13.85 -3.61
CA MET A 136 -11.90 -14.53 -2.33
C MET A 136 -12.89 -13.76 -1.45
N LYS A 137 -12.68 -12.46 -1.28
CA LYS A 137 -13.55 -11.62 -0.44
C LYS A 137 -14.93 -11.39 -1.06
N LEU A 138 -15.03 -11.26 -2.38
CA LEU A 138 -16.33 -11.15 -3.07
C LEU A 138 -17.17 -12.41 -2.89
N LEU A 139 -16.56 -13.58 -2.99
CA LEU A 139 -17.22 -14.87 -2.83
C LEU A 139 -17.38 -15.31 -1.37
N GLY A 140 -16.90 -14.53 -0.40
CA GLY A 140 -16.95 -14.87 1.02
C GLY A 140 -16.11 -16.10 1.40
N GLN A 141 -15.06 -16.41 0.62
CA GLN A 141 -14.19 -17.56 0.92
C GLN A 141 -13.17 -17.21 1.99
N ALA A 142 -12.81 -18.19 2.81
CA ALA A 142 -11.85 -18.01 3.90
C ALA A 142 -10.38 -18.15 3.45
N ASN A 143 -10.12 -18.79 2.29
CA ASN A 143 -8.78 -19.10 1.83
C ASN A 143 -8.60 -18.70 0.37
N VAL A 144 -7.54 -17.99 0.09
CA VAL A 144 -7.17 -17.49 -1.25
C VAL A 144 -7.02 -18.61 -2.30
N ARG A 145 -6.69 -19.82 -1.87
CA ARG A 145 -6.60 -20.99 -2.77
C ARG A 145 -7.95 -21.32 -3.43
N GLN A 146 -9.05 -20.99 -2.81
CA GLN A 146 -10.41 -21.20 -3.35
C GLN A 146 -10.77 -20.18 -4.43
N ALA A 147 -9.97 -19.14 -4.58
CA ALA A 147 -10.12 -18.09 -5.59
C ALA A 147 -9.15 -18.26 -6.78
N SER A 148 -8.36 -19.33 -6.80
CA SER A 148 -7.43 -19.63 -7.88
C SER A 148 -7.75 -20.97 -8.52
N MET A 149 -7.75 -21.03 -9.87
CA MET A 149 -7.94 -22.29 -10.60
C MET A 149 -6.77 -23.26 -10.39
N PHE A 150 -5.57 -22.74 -10.23
CA PHE A 150 -4.35 -23.52 -10.09
C PHE A 150 -3.54 -23.07 -8.88
N PRO A 151 -4.08 -23.27 -7.66
CA PRO A 151 -3.40 -22.82 -6.45
C PRO A 151 -2.09 -23.58 -6.26
N ARG A 152 -1.03 -22.84 -5.97
CA ARG A 152 0.31 -23.38 -5.65
C ARG A 152 0.67 -23.04 -4.23
N ASP A 153 1.33 -23.95 -3.56
CA ASP A 153 1.90 -23.79 -2.24
C ASP A 153 3.09 -24.74 -2.05
N MET A 154 3.65 -24.74 -0.85
CA MET A 154 4.80 -25.59 -0.52
C MET A 154 4.55 -27.10 -0.72
N ASN A 155 3.30 -27.51 -0.64
CA ASN A 155 2.90 -28.93 -0.77
C ASN A 155 2.33 -29.25 -2.16
N ARG A 156 2.03 -28.24 -2.97
CA ARG A 156 1.43 -28.39 -4.29
C ARG A 156 2.07 -27.45 -5.30
N LEU A 157 3.03 -27.96 -6.06
CA LEU A 157 3.77 -27.23 -7.10
C LEU A 157 3.17 -27.41 -8.49
N LEU A 158 2.48 -28.51 -8.73
CA LEU A 158 1.81 -28.82 -10.00
C LEU A 158 0.32 -28.52 -9.92
N PRO A 159 -0.30 -28.15 -11.05
CA PRO A 159 -1.74 -27.90 -11.12
C PRO A 159 -2.59 -29.07 -10.68
#